data_cae59066b49ab9036133cb05e2ff1b30
#
_entry.id   cae59066b49ab9036133cb05e2ff1b30
#
_cell.length_a   1.000
_cell.length_b   1.000
_cell.length_c   1.000
_cell.angle_alpha   90.00
_cell.angle_beta   90.00
_cell.angle_gamma   90.00
#
_symmetry.space_group_name_H-M   'P 1'
#
loop_
_entity.id
_entity.type
_entity.pdbx_description
1 polymer ?
#
loop_
_entity_poly.entity_id
_entity_poly.type
_entity_poly.pdbx_seq_one_letter_code
_entity_poly.pdbx_strand_id
1 'polypeptide(L)'
;ILTKIKTEIKKQIQDLTRQSILKTSIKNLLLIKSKSLKDTLSLINECAPEHLILLDEDYSKYLVDINNAGSIFCGSLSPESFGDYSSGSNHVLPTNGQAKVHSGLSVNDFGKQISVQTASPEGFNNLKETVITLAQAEALDAHEKAVKIREDIAFKQASSRSFAEIRKTNETSIYININLDG
;
A
#
# COMPACT_ATOMS: atom_id res chain seq x y z
N ILE A 1 25.10 14.99 22.40
CA ILE A 1 24.62 13.79 21.68
C ILE A 1 25.57 13.48 20.51
N LEU A 2 25.76 14.36 19.52
CA LEU A 2 26.57 14.09 18.30
C LEU A 2 28.00 13.63 18.64
N THR A 3 28.65 14.25 19.64
CA THR A 3 29.99 13.84 20.07
C THR A 3 30.01 12.42 20.63
N LYS A 4 29.01 12.06 21.46
CA LYS A 4 28.87 10.70 22.00
C LYS A 4 28.68 9.68 20.90
N ILE A 5 27.83 9.98 19.90
CA ILE A 5 27.61 9.13 18.74
C ILE A 5 28.90 8.90 17.97
N LYS A 6 29.68 9.96 17.68
CA LYS A 6 30.96 9.86 16.98
C LYS A 6 31.97 8.99 17.74
N THR A 7 32.00 9.13 19.07
CA THR A 7 32.92 8.34 19.92
C THR A 7 32.54 6.86 19.91
N GLU A 8 31.23 6.57 20.02
CA GLU A 8 30.73 5.20 20.03
C GLU A 8 30.95 4.49 18.67
N ILE A 9 30.68 5.19 17.57
CA ILE A 9 30.96 4.68 16.22
C ILE A 9 32.44 4.32 16.09
N LYS A 10 33.35 5.20 16.50
CA LYS A 10 34.78 4.93 16.42
C LYS A 10 35.20 3.71 17.24
N LYS A 11 34.59 3.51 18.41
CA LYS A 11 34.83 2.35 19.26
C LYS A 11 34.34 1.06 18.62
N GLN A 12 33.08 1.02 18.21
CA GLN A 12 32.45 -0.19 17.67
C GLN A 12 33.09 -0.67 16.36
N ILE A 13 33.52 0.25 15.50
CA ILE A 13 34.19 -0.11 14.24
C ILE A 13 35.43 -0.95 14.44
N GLN A 14 36.15 -0.75 15.54
CA GLN A 14 37.39 -1.47 15.78
C GLN A 14 37.18 -2.99 15.93
N ASP A 15 36.01 -3.38 16.42
CA ASP A 15 35.64 -4.77 16.66
C ASP A 15 34.98 -5.46 15.44
N LEU A 16 34.75 -4.73 14.36
CA LEU A 16 34.10 -5.25 13.16
C LEU A 16 35.11 -5.80 12.14
N THR A 17 34.77 -6.88 11.45
CA THR A 17 35.69 -7.61 10.55
C THR A 17 35.89 -6.96 9.19
N ARG A 18 34.89 -6.27 8.63
CA ARG A 18 34.91 -5.71 7.26
C ARG A 18 35.50 -4.30 7.20
N GLN A 19 36.73 -4.12 7.74
CA GLN A 19 37.36 -2.82 7.91
C GLN A 19 37.54 -1.99 6.63
N SER A 20 37.83 -2.61 5.49
CA SER A 20 37.99 -1.90 4.22
C SER A 20 36.67 -1.27 3.73
N ILE A 21 35.55 -2.01 3.84
CA ILE A 21 34.22 -1.54 3.49
C ILE A 21 33.78 -0.42 4.45
N LEU A 22 33.99 -0.62 5.76
CA LEU A 22 33.63 0.35 6.79
C LEU A 22 34.33 1.69 6.62
N LYS A 23 35.63 1.68 6.28
CA LYS A 23 36.39 2.90 5.99
C LYS A 23 35.82 3.71 4.84
N THR A 24 35.20 3.06 3.86
CA THR A 24 34.55 3.72 2.74
C THR A 24 33.15 4.22 3.12
N SER A 25 32.33 3.37 3.76
CA SER A 25 30.97 3.72 4.15
C SER A 25 30.92 4.89 5.13
N ILE A 26 31.85 4.95 6.08
CA ILE A 26 31.92 6.04 7.06
C ILE A 26 32.17 7.41 6.44
N LYS A 27 32.81 7.48 5.27
CA LYS A 27 33.02 8.76 4.57
C LYS A 27 31.70 9.37 4.12
N ASN A 28 30.68 8.55 3.92
CA ASN A 28 29.34 8.97 3.51
C ASN A 28 28.41 9.21 4.71
N LEU A 29 28.89 9.01 5.94
CA LEU A 29 28.09 9.25 7.14
C LEU A 29 27.85 10.74 7.35
N LEU A 30 26.58 11.10 7.44
CA LEU A 30 26.14 12.45 7.78
C LEU A 30 25.49 12.44 9.18
N LEU A 31 25.92 13.35 10.03
CA LEU A 31 25.31 13.61 11.33
C LEU A 31 24.69 15.00 11.32
N ILE A 32 23.38 15.05 11.24
CA ILE A 32 22.61 16.28 11.07
C ILE A 32 21.90 16.61 12.39
N LYS A 33 22.04 17.85 12.84
CA LYS A 33 21.21 18.41 13.92
C LYS A 33 20.15 19.30 13.29
N SER A 34 18.92 18.84 13.27
CA SER A 34 17.78 19.64 12.81
C SER A 34 17.40 20.73 13.81
N LYS A 35 16.72 21.75 13.36
CA LYS A 35 16.23 22.86 14.19
C LYS A 35 14.85 22.54 14.80
N SER A 36 14.06 21.75 14.12
CA SER A 36 12.70 21.40 14.52
C SER A 36 12.33 19.99 14.07
N LEU A 37 11.25 19.45 14.62
CA LEU A 37 10.66 18.19 14.16
C LEU A 37 10.24 18.29 12.69
N LYS A 38 9.61 19.38 12.29
CA LYS A 38 9.20 19.62 10.91
C LYS A 38 10.37 19.52 9.92
N ASP A 39 11.53 20.13 10.27
CA ASP A 39 12.73 20.04 9.43
C ASP A 39 13.25 18.60 9.36
N THR A 40 13.16 17.85 10.47
CA THR A 40 13.55 16.43 10.49
C THR A 40 12.68 15.60 9.55
N LEU A 41 11.35 15.72 9.64
CA LEU A 41 10.41 14.99 8.80
C LEU A 41 10.54 15.36 7.32
N SER A 42 10.73 16.65 7.03
CA SER A 42 11.00 17.12 5.67
C SER A 42 12.28 16.47 5.10
N LEU A 43 13.36 16.42 5.89
CA LEU A 43 14.60 15.79 5.48
C LEU A 43 14.45 14.29 5.27
N ILE A 44 13.75 13.58 6.15
CA ILE A 44 13.45 12.15 6.00
C ILE A 44 12.72 11.89 4.68
N ASN A 45 11.65 12.63 4.42
CA ASN A 45 10.86 12.47 3.19
C ASN A 45 11.64 12.83 1.94
N GLU A 46 12.53 13.83 2.02
CA GLU A 46 13.42 14.20 0.90
C GLU A 46 14.48 13.14 0.64
N CYS A 47 15.09 12.60 1.69
CA CYS A 47 16.07 11.51 1.58
C CYS A 47 15.45 10.21 1.10
N ALA A 48 14.19 9.96 1.47
CA ALA A 48 13.47 8.72 1.18
C ALA A 48 14.33 7.47 1.47
N PRO A 49 14.72 7.25 2.74
CA PRO A 49 15.68 6.23 3.10
C PRO A 49 15.14 4.83 2.82
N GLU A 50 16.03 3.93 2.46
CA GLU A 50 15.75 2.49 2.35
C GLU A 50 15.31 1.92 3.70
N HIS A 51 16.09 2.21 4.74
CA HIS A 51 15.81 1.84 6.13
C HIS A 51 15.74 3.11 6.99
N LEU A 52 14.65 3.28 7.70
CA LEU A 52 14.45 4.35 8.67
C LEU A 52 14.32 3.78 10.08
N ILE A 53 15.18 4.20 11.01
CA ILE A 53 15.08 3.82 12.41
C ILE A 53 14.61 5.03 13.23
N LEU A 54 13.53 4.88 13.96
CA LEU A 54 12.96 5.88 14.87
C LEU A 54 13.19 5.43 16.32
N LEU A 55 14.16 6.03 17.01
CA LEU A 55 14.54 5.69 18.38
C LEU A 55 13.79 6.50 19.45
N ASP A 56 12.71 7.17 19.10
CA ASP A 56 11.84 7.88 20.05
C ASP A 56 10.81 6.90 20.62
N GLU A 57 10.56 6.95 21.92
CA GLU A 57 9.52 6.13 22.58
C GLU A 57 8.11 6.48 22.10
N ASP A 58 7.89 7.73 21.69
CA ASP A 58 6.61 8.23 21.15
C ASP A 58 6.68 8.35 19.62
N TYR A 59 7.19 7.32 18.97
CA TYR A 59 7.38 7.30 17.51
C TYR A 59 6.05 7.39 16.72
N SER A 60 4.93 6.99 17.30
CA SER A 60 3.63 7.01 16.64
C SER A 60 3.23 8.39 16.12
N LYS A 61 3.64 9.45 16.79
CA LYS A 61 3.40 10.84 16.40
C LYS A 61 4.10 11.26 15.10
N TYR A 62 5.11 10.50 14.66
CA TYR A 62 5.87 10.81 13.44
C TYR A 62 5.35 10.06 12.22
N LEU A 63 4.75 8.89 12.42
CA LEU A 63 4.40 7.97 11.33
C LEU A 63 3.45 8.57 10.31
N VAL A 64 2.53 9.43 10.75
CA VAL A 64 1.54 10.05 9.86
C VAL A 64 2.16 11.04 8.87
N ASP A 65 3.34 11.60 9.19
CA ASP A 65 4.04 12.59 8.37
C ASP A 65 5.21 11.99 7.58
N ILE A 66 5.50 10.68 7.74
CA ILE A 66 6.53 9.99 6.99
C ILE A 66 5.89 9.32 5.77
N ASN A 67 6.16 9.87 4.60
CA ASN A 67 5.58 9.39 3.35
C ASN A 67 6.57 8.54 2.53
N ASN A 68 7.87 8.71 2.75
CA ASN A 68 8.91 8.14 1.91
C ASN A 68 9.96 7.40 2.75
N ALA A 69 9.77 6.09 2.90
CA ALA A 69 10.77 5.18 3.46
C ALA A 69 10.53 3.77 2.90
N GLY A 70 11.57 3.00 2.70
CA GLY A 70 11.46 1.60 2.27
C GLY A 70 10.92 0.71 3.39
N SER A 71 11.50 0.83 4.59
CA SER A 71 11.04 0.21 5.83
C SER A 71 11.27 1.14 7.02
N ILE A 72 10.39 1.08 8.02
CA ILE A 72 10.49 1.89 9.25
C ILE A 72 10.58 0.96 10.46
N PHE A 73 11.64 1.10 11.25
CA PHE A 73 11.90 0.35 12.48
C PHE A 73 11.69 1.26 13.67
N CYS A 74 10.74 0.93 14.54
CA CYS A 74 10.27 1.82 15.59
C CYS A 74 10.66 1.32 16.98
N GLY A 75 11.18 2.26 17.80
CA GLY A 75 11.57 1.99 19.18
C GLY A 75 12.95 1.37 19.31
N SER A 76 13.42 1.28 20.56
CA SER A 76 14.77 0.82 20.91
C SER A 76 14.99 -0.69 20.72
N LEU A 77 13.90 -1.48 20.61
CA LEU A 77 13.94 -2.94 20.47
C LEU A 77 13.71 -3.44 19.04
N SER A 78 13.66 -2.55 18.06
CA SER A 78 13.40 -2.88 16.66
C SER A 78 14.61 -2.57 15.78
N PRO A 79 15.68 -3.38 15.84
CA PRO A 79 16.84 -3.20 14.98
C PRO A 79 16.50 -3.54 13.54
N GLU A 80 17.12 -2.86 12.59
CA GLU A 80 16.98 -3.06 11.15
C GLU A 80 17.21 -4.52 10.73
N SER A 81 18.18 -5.19 11.34
CA SER A 81 18.48 -6.60 11.07
C SER A 81 17.33 -7.57 11.35
N PHE A 82 16.34 -7.20 12.16
CA PHE A 82 15.11 -7.99 12.28
C PHE A 82 14.33 -8.02 10.96
N GLY A 83 14.30 -6.90 10.26
CA GLY A 83 13.69 -6.80 8.94
C GLY A 83 14.34 -7.70 7.91
N ASP A 84 15.66 -7.79 7.93
CA ASP A 84 16.40 -8.61 6.99
C ASP A 84 16.23 -10.11 7.20
N TYR A 85 16.03 -10.56 8.45
CA TYR A 85 16.17 -11.98 8.75
C TYR A 85 14.94 -12.65 9.33
N SER A 86 14.05 -11.96 10.06
CA SER A 86 13.05 -12.68 10.84
C SER A 86 11.70 -12.01 11.11
N SER A 87 11.56 -10.70 10.91
CA SER A 87 10.32 -9.99 11.28
C SER A 87 9.22 -10.01 10.20
N GLY A 88 9.48 -10.63 9.05
CA GLY A 88 8.50 -10.75 7.96
C GLY A 88 8.45 -9.55 7.00
N SER A 89 9.18 -8.45 7.27
CA SER A 89 9.41 -7.41 6.27
C SER A 89 10.42 -7.90 5.23
N ASN A 90 10.36 -7.36 4.01
CA ASN A 90 11.29 -7.74 2.96
C ASN A 90 12.55 -6.88 3.04
N HIS A 91 13.74 -7.49 2.80
CA HIS A 91 15.00 -6.76 2.68
C HIS A 91 15.26 -6.23 1.26
N VAL A 92 14.44 -6.61 0.28
CA VAL A 92 14.49 -6.03 -1.08
C VAL A 92 13.69 -4.75 -1.07
N LEU A 93 14.35 -3.67 -0.78
CA LEU A 93 13.78 -2.34 -0.56
C LEU A 93 14.24 -1.35 -1.65
N PRO A 94 13.49 -0.28 -1.89
CA PRO A 94 13.89 0.74 -2.84
C PRO A 94 15.09 1.54 -2.34
N THR A 95 16.18 1.57 -3.12
CA THR A 95 17.41 2.31 -2.83
C THR A 95 17.45 3.67 -3.52
N ASN A 96 18.45 4.50 -3.20
CA ASN A 96 18.73 5.77 -3.88
C ASN A 96 17.53 6.74 -3.95
N GLY A 97 16.74 6.82 -2.89
CA GLY A 97 15.57 7.70 -2.83
C GLY A 97 14.35 7.21 -3.61
N GLN A 98 14.39 6.00 -4.14
CA GLN A 98 13.27 5.41 -4.89
C GLN A 98 12.07 5.09 -4.00
N ALA A 99 12.20 5.13 -2.68
CA ALA A 99 11.08 5.02 -1.76
C ALA A 99 10.03 6.16 -1.91
N LYS A 100 10.31 7.17 -2.71
CA LYS A 100 9.33 8.20 -3.14
C LYS A 100 8.25 7.63 -4.08
N VAL A 101 8.55 6.57 -4.81
CA VAL A 101 7.68 6.05 -5.89
C VAL A 101 7.51 4.53 -5.87
N HIS A 102 8.34 3.81 -5.12
CA HIS A 102 8.30 2.35 -5.02
C HIS A 102 8.24 1.90 -3.57
N SER A 103 7.54 0.81 -3.33
CA SER A 103 7.55 0.06 -2.06
C SER A 103 8.62 -1.04 -2.06
N GLY A 104 8.89 -1.63 -0.91
CA GLY A 104 9.64 -2.88 -0.83
C GLY A 104 8.92 -4.00 -1.56
N LEU A 105 9.66 -5.00 -2.01
CA LEU A 105 9.12 -6.16 -2.70
C LEU A 105 8.13 -6.92 -1.81
N SER A 106 6.97 -7.26 -2.34
CA SER A 106 5.91 -7.97 -1.66
C SER A 106 5.36 -9.14 -2.47
N VAL A 107 4.53 -9.97 -1.87
CA VAL A 107 3.83 -11.05 -2.59
C VAL A 107 2.96 -10.52 -3.74
N ASN A 108 2.43 -9.30 -3.60
CA ASN A 108 1.61 -8.67 -4.63
C ASN A 108 2.37 -8.38 -5.92
N ASP A 109 3.70 -8.20 -5.86
CA ASP A 109 4.53 -7.97 -7.04
C ASP A 109 4.64 -9.21 -7.94
N PHE A 110 4.38 -10.38 -7.39
CA PHE A 110 4.31 -11.65 -8.12
C PHE A 110 2.87 -12.05 -8.48
N GLY A 111 1.91 -11.25 -8.05
CA GLY A 111 0.49 -11.43 -8.29
C GLY A 111 0.01 -10.67 -9.53
N LYS A 112 -1.22 -10.96 -9.91
CA LYS A 112 -1.93 -10.28 -10.98
C LYS A 112 -3.31 -9.89 -10.46
N GLN A 113 -3.61 -8.61 -10.53
CA GLN A 113 -4.92 -8.11 -10.16
C GLN A 113 -5.87 -8.14 -11.37
N ILE A 114 -7.05 -8.70 -11.17
CA ILE A 114 -8.11 -8.74 -12.17
C ILE A 114 -9.32 -8.04 -11.56
N SER A 115 -9.79 -6.99 -12.21
CA SER A 115 -11.04 -6.35 -11.82
C SER A 115 -12.23 -7.16 -12.29
N VAL A 116 -13.14 -7.49 -11.36
CA VAL A 116 -14.41 -8.14 -11.67
C VAL A 116 -15.52 -7.18 -11.29
N GLN A 117 -16.39 -6.89 -12.23
CA GLN A 117 -17.53 -6.00 -12.04
C GLN A 117 -18.84 -6.72 -12.32
N THR A 118 -19.76 -6.61 -11.39
CA THR A 118 -21.18 -6.99 -11.56
C THR A 118 -22.04 -5.78 -11.25
N ALA A 119 -23.12 -5.60 -12.00
CA ALA A 119 -24.09 -4.54 -11.73
C ALA A 119 -25.44 -5.15 -11.40
N SER A 120 -26.06 -4.73 -10.30
CA SER A 120 -27.48 -4.97 -10.05
C SER A 120 -28.34 -4.09 -10.97
N PRO A 121 -29.63 -4.40 -11.17
CA PRO A 121 -30.55 -3.50 -11.91
C PRO A 121 -30.57 -2.07 -11.36
N GLU A 122 -30.53 -1.90 -10.05
CA GLU A 122 -30.46 -0.60 -9.39
C GLU A 122 -29.11 0.08 -9.69
N GLY A 123 -28.00 -0.63 -9.55
CA GLY A 123 -26.66 -0.11 -9.87
C GLY A 123 -26.54 0.30 -11.32
N PHE A 124 -27.10 -0.49 -12.25
CA PHE A 124 -27.18 -0.13 -13.66
C PHE A 124 -27.97 1.18 -13.87
N ASN A 125 -29.17 1.30 -13.28
CA ASN A 125 -30.00 2.49 -13.41
C ASN A 125 -29.32 3.75 -12.84
N ASN A 126 -28.56 3.62 -11.76
CA ASN A 126 -27.84 4.73 -11.15
C ASN A 126 -26.63 5.21 -11.99
N LEU A 127 -26.04 4.33 -12.80
CA LEU A 127 -24.81 4.64 -13.56
C LEU A 127 -25.07 4.96 -15.03
N LYS A 128 -26.16 4.46 -15.63
CA LYS A 128 -26.39 4.49 -17.07
C LYS A 128 -26.30 5.89 -17.68
N GLU A 129 -26.95 6.88 -17.08
CA GLU A 129 -26.98 8.26 -17.61
C GLU A 129 -25.60 8.90 -17.62
N THR A 130 -24.82 8.68 -16.57
CA THR A 130 -23.43 9.14 -16.49
C THR A 130 -22.59 8.55 -17.60
N VAL A 131 -22.69 7.23 -17.81
CA VAL A 131 -21.92 6.53 -18.84
C VAL A 131 -22.32 6.97 -20.24
N ILE A 132 -23.63 7.11 -20.50
CA ILE A 132 -24.15 7.61 -21.79
C ILE A 132 -23.63 9.01 -22.08
N THR A 133 -23.71 9.92 -21.10
CA THR A 133 -23.25 11.31 -21.24
C THR A 133 -21.76 11.38 -21.54
N LEU A 134 -20.95 10.62 -20.82
CA LEU A 134 -19.50 10.60 -21.05
C LEU A 134 -19.15 9.98 -22.40
N ALA A 135 -19.80 8.86 -22.78
CA ALA A 135 -19.57 8.22 -24.07
C ALA A 135 -19.92 9.16 -25.24
N GLN A 136 -20.99 9.94 -25.12
CA GLN A 136 -21.38 10.96 -26.12
C GLN A 136 -20.33 12.09 -26.19
N ALA A 137 -19.85 12.58 -25.05
CA ALA A 137 -18.85 13.63 -25.00
C ALA A 137 -17.52 13.20 -25.65
N GLU A 138 -17.19 11.91 -25.55
CA GLU A 138 -16.01 11.32 -26.17
C GLU A 138 -16.25 10.81 -27.61
N ALA A 139 -17.46 10.96 -28.15
CA ALA A 139 -17.89 10.44 -29.46
C ALA A 139 -17.70 8.90 -29.60
N LEU A 140 -17.94 8.15 -28.51
CA LEU A 140 -17.84 6.69 -28.45
C LEU A 140 -19.21 6.02 -28.59
N ASP A 141 -19.77 6.03 -29.77
CA ASP A 141 -21.14 5.53 -30.06
C ASP A 141 -21.37 4.08 -29.62
N ALA A 142 -20.36 3.22 -29.76
CA ALA A 142 -20.47 1.82 -29.38
C ALA A 142 -20.59 1.65 -27.85
N HIS A 143 -19.94 2.50 -27.07
CA HIS A 143 -20.03 2.50 -25.61
C HIS A 143 -21.41 2.98 -25.16
N GLU A 144 -21.94 4.03 -25.75
CA GLU A 144 -23.31 4.50 -25.53
C GLU A 144 -24.35 3.41 -25.83
N LYS A 145 -24.27 2.80 -27.03
CA LYS A 145 -25.19 1.74 -27.45
C LYS A 145 -25.10 0.51 -26.57
N ALA A 146 -23.89 0.18 -26.07
CA ALA A 146 -23.71 -0.94 -25.16
C ALA A 146 -24.47 -0.77 -23.84
N VAL A 147 -24.67 0.45 -23.36
CA VAL A 147 -25.51 0.73 -22.19
C VAL A 147 -26.98 0.70 -22.57
N LYS A 148 -27.39 1.43 -23.62
CA LYS A 148 -28.80 1.55 -24.04
C LYS A 148 -29.46 0.19 -24.33
N ILE A 149 -28.75 -0.73 -24.97
CA ILE A 149 -29.29 -2.07 -25.29
C ILE A 149 -29.60 -2.91 -24.05
N ARG A 150 -29.06 -2.53 -22.87
CA ARG A 150 -29.29 -3.25 -21.61
C ARG A 150 -30.39 -2.68 -20.73
N GLU A 151 -31.01 -1.59 -21.12
CA GLU A 151 -32.09 -0.96 -20.34
C GLU A 151 -33.29 -1.90 -20.17
N ASP A 152 -33.70 -2.59 -21.24
CA ASP A 152 -34.78 -3.55 -21.17
C ASP A 152 -34.45 -4.77 -20.29
N ILE A 153 -33.20 -5.21 -20.30
CA ILE A 153 -32.74 -6.32 -19.47
C ILE A 153 -32.81 -5.91 -18.00
N ALA A 154 -32.28 -4.75 -17.67
CA ALA A 154 -32.28 -4.22 -16.31
C ALA A 154 -33.70 -4.03 -15.78
N PHE A 155 -34.60 -3.54 -16.62
CA PHE A 155 -36.02 -3.39 -16.27
C PHE A 155 -36.67 -4.74 -15.96
N LYS A 156 -36.50 -5.75 -16.80
CA LYS A 156 -37.04 -7.10 -16.59
C LYS A 156 -36.50 -7.74 -15.31
N GLN A 157 -35.19 -7.62 -15.03
CA GLN A 157 -34.59 -8.15 -13.80
C GLN A 157 -35.08 -7.42 -12.54
N ALA A 158 -35.26 -6.10 -12.59
CA ALA A 158 -35.79 -5.33 -11.48
C ALA A 158 -37.27 -5.65 -11.18
N SER A 159 -38.04 -6.07 -12.20
CA SER A 159 -39.45 -6.44 -12.09
C SER A 159 -39.68 -7.90 -11.69
N SER A 160 -38.65 -8.71 -11.72
CA SER A 160 -38.71 -10.14 -11.37
C SER A 160 -38.95 -10.33 -9.86
N ARG A 161 -39.96 -11.12 -9.49
CA ARG A 161 -40.27 -11.48 -8.11
C ARG A 161 -39.60 -12.80 -7.74
N SER A 162 -38.27 -12.81 -7.82
CA SER A 162 -37.45 -13.99 -7.47
C SER A 162 -36.59 -13.71 -6.25
N PHE A 163 -36.38 -14.74 -5.46
CA PHE A 163 -35.51 -14.72 -4.29
C PHE A 163 -34.59 -15.95 -4.29
N ALA A 164 -33.30 -15.77 -4.06
CA ALA A 164 -32.36 -16.86 -3.91
C ALA A 164 -31.51 -16.65 -2.67
N GLU A 165 -31.38 -17.67 -1.83
CA GLU A 165 -30.54 -17.64 -0.64
C GLU A 165 -29.76 -18.93 -0.49
N ILE A 166 -28.49 -18.80 -0.06
CA ILE A 166 -27.65 -19.94 0.27
C ILE A 166 -27.33 -19.86 1.77
N ARG A 167 -27.76 -20.87 2.52
CA ARG A 167 -27.36 -21.05 3.89
C ARG A 167 -26.36 -22.22 4.00
N LYS A 168 -25.17 -21.92 4.48
CA LYS A 168 -24.11 -22.91 4.66
C LYS A 168 -23.70 -23.01 6.12
N THR A 169 -23.66 -24.24 6.64
CA THR A 169 -23.09 -24.60 7.93
C THR A 169 -21.94 -25.58 7.69
N ASN A 170 -21.25 -26.00 8.74
CA ASN A 170 -20.18 -27.02 8.64
C ASN A 170 -20.67 -28.38 8.13
N GLU A 171 -21.94 -28.65 8.30
CA GLU A 171 -22.54 -29.98 8.01
C GLU A 171 -23.57 -29.94 6.88
N THR A 172 -24.09 -28.74 6.53
CA THR A 172 -25.22 -28.62 5.59
C THR A 172 -25.05 -27.39 4.69
N SER A 173 -25.36 -27.57 3.41
CA SER A 173 -25.49 -26.46 2.45
C SER A 173 -26.90 -26.52 1.87
N ILE A 174 -27.68 -25.47 2.11
CA ILE A 174 -29.05 -25.34 1.60
C ILE A 174 -29.08 -24.18 0.61
N TYR A 175 -29.54 -24.47 -0.60
CA TYR A 175 -29.84 -23.49 -1.61
C TYR A 175 -31.36 -23.41 -1.81
N ILE A 176 -31.91 -22.22 -1.66
CA ILE A 176 -33.32 -21.94 -1.91
C ILE A 176 -33.40 -20.93 -3.04
N ASN A 177 -34.15 -21.25 -4.08
CA ASN A 177 -34.51 -20.35 -5.15
C ASN A 177 -36.02 -20.36 -5.32
N ILE A 178 -36.67 -19.22 -5.17
CA ILE A 178 -38.09 -19.04 -5.32
C ILE A 178 -38.31 -18.04 -6.46
N ASN A 179 -39.01 -18.44 -7.48
CA ASN A 179 -39.46 -17.56 -8.56
C ASN A 179 -41.01 -17.50 -8.53
N LEU A 180 -41.53 -16.30 -8.33
CA LEU A 180 -42.98 -16.06 -8.26
C LEU A 180 -43.58 -15.67 -9.59
N ASP A 181 -42.75 -15.48 -10.62
CA ASP A 181 -43.20 -15.09 -11.94
C ASP A 181 -43.31 -16.25 -12.95
N GLY A 182 -43.04 -17.47 -12.49
CA GLY A 182 -43.18 -18.73 -13.25
C GLY A 182 -41.96 -19.15 -14.00
#